data_d0ba69d340d9f4980486e02b3f4d0ad8
#
_entry.id   d0ba69d340d9f4980486e02b3f4d0ad8
#
_cell.length_a   1.000
_cell.length_b   1.000
_cell.length_c   1.000
_cell.angle_alpha   90.00
_cell.angle_beta   90.00
_cell.angle_gamma   90.00
#
_symmetry.space_group_name_H-M   'P 1'
#
loop_
_entity.id
_entity.type
_entity.pdbx_description
1 polymer ?
#
loop_
_entity_poly.entity_id
_entity_poly.type
_entity_poly.pdbx_seq_one_letter_code
_entity_poly.pdbx_strand_id
1 'polypeptide(L)'
;MWTSDKAPSLAEMEIMAHDIFARLPKGFRDLCEGVILRVDDFPTDEVLDEMQAQSEFDLLGLFQGIGLPHQSSQDIARMPNMIWLYRRPILDYWAEHDETLGHIVRHVLIHEIGHHFGLSDADMETIEANAG
;
A
#
# COMPACT_ATOMS: atom_id res chain seq x y z
N MET A 1 -14.81 -3.89 6.20
CA MET A 1 -14.93 -5.20 5.55
C MET A 1 -15.89 -5.12 4.38
N TRP A 2 -15.55 -5.78 3.31
CA TRP A 2 -16.40 -5.75 2.11
C TRP A 2 -17.57 -6.71 2.25
N THR A 3 -18.79 -6.21 2.07
CA THR A 3 -20.03 -6.98 2.23
C THR A 3 -20.91 -7.01 0.99
N SER A 4 -20.47 -6.37 -0.10
CA SER A 4 -21.21 -6.36 -1.37
C SER A 4 -21.05 -7.67 -2.12
N ASP A 5 -22.02 -8.00 -2.97
CA ASP A 5 -21.92 -9.13 -3.89
C ASP A 5 -20.99 -8.86 -5.05
N LYS A 6 -20.58 -7.63 -5.25
CA LYS A 6 -19.68 -7.22 -6.33
C LYS A 6 -18.33 -6.81 -5.76
N ALA A 7 -17.28 -7.01 -6.55
CA ALA A 7 -15.98 -6.49 -6.20
C ALA A 7 -16.01 -4.96 -6.14
N PRO A 8 -15.22 -4.34 -5.24
CA PRO A 8 -15.21 -2.88 -5.16
C PRO A 8 -14.64 -2.23 -6.42
N SER A 9 -15.19 -1.08 -6.79
CA SER A 9 -14.64 -0.24 -7.84
C SER A 9 -13.35 0.43 -7.35
N LEU A 10 -12.64 1.12 -8.26
CA LEU A 10 -11.48 1.92 -7.87
C LEU A 10 -11.83 2.92 -6.77
N ALA A 11 -12.91 3.66 -6.95
CA ALA A 11 -13.32 4.66 -5.96
C ALA A 11 -13.66 4.02 -4.62
N GLU A 12 -14.36 2.89 -4.64
CA GLU A 12 -14.72 2.18 -3.42
C GLU A 12 -13.48 1.63 -2.70
N MET A 13 -12.53 1.09 -3.45
CA MET A 13 -11.30 0.59 -2.85
C MET A 13 -10.46 1.73 -2.28
N GLU A 14 -10.43 2.88 -2.95
CA GLU A 14 -9.71 4.05 -2.43
C GLU A 14 -10.30 4.53 -1.11
N ILE A 15 -11.63 4.60 -1.03
CA ILE A 15 -12.31 4.95 0.23
C ILE A 15 -11.98 3.94 1.32
N MET A 16 -12.04 2.66 1.00
CA MET A 16 -11.71 1.60 1.96
C MET A 16 -10.27 1.72 2.45
N ALA A 17 -9.34 1.96 1.53
CA ALA A 17 -7.93 2.07 1.86
C ALA A 17 -7.65 3.26 2.79
N HIS A 18 -8.25 4.41 2.50
CA HIS A 18 -8.12 5.60 3.35
C HIS A 18 -8.72 5.36 4.73
N ASP A 19 -9.85 4.68 4.82
CA ASP A 19 -10.49 4.36 6.08
C ASP A 19 -9.63 3.41 6.91
N ILE A 20 -9.08 2.38 6.27
CA ILE A 20 -8.18 1.43 6.95
C ILE A 20 -6.92 2.15 7.42
N PHE A 21 -6.33 2.99 6.59
CA PHE A 21 -5.14 3.76 6.97
C PHE A 21 -5.40 4.63 8.19
N ALA A 22 -6.56 5.29 8.24
CA ALA A 22 -6.92 6.17 9.35
C ALA A 22 -7.06 5.42 10.68
N ARG A 23 -7.24 4.11 10.63
CA ARG A 23 -7.38 3.27 11.83
C ARG A 23 -6.07 2.62 12.27
N LEU A 24 -4.99 2.81 11.53
CA LEU A 24 -3.69 2.27 11.92
C LEU A 24 -3.18 3.01 13.17
N PRO A 25 -2.30 2.38 13.96
CA PRO A 25 -1.77 3.03 15.17
C PRO A 25 -1.16 4.39 14.86
N LYS A 26 -1.38 5.35 15.76
CA LYS A 26 -0.95 6.74 15.55
C LYS A 26 0.55 6.86 15.29
N GLY A 27 1.38 6.15 16.03
CA GLY A 27 2.83 6.21 15.82
C GLY A 27 3.25 5.76 14.44
N PHE A 28 2.54 4.76 13.90
CA PHE A 28 2.79 4.29 12.54
C PHE A 28 2.31 5.33 11.51
N ARG A 29 1.13 5.89 11.73
CA ARG A 29 0.60 6.94 10.84
C ARG A 29 1.48 8.18 10.81
N ASP A 30 2.11 8.50 11.94
CA ASP A 30 3.00 9.65 12.03
C ASP A 30 4.21 9.53 11.09
N LEU A 31 4.66 8.31 10.79
CA LEU A 31 5.71 8.08 9.80
C LEU A 31 5.27 8.51 8.39
N CYS A 32 3.98 8.55 8.16
CA CYS A 32 3.40 8.80 6.84
C CYS A 32 2.92 10.23 6.67
N GLU A 33 3.38 11.16 7.49
CA GLU A 33 2.97 12.55 7.35
C GLU A 33 3.33 13.07 5.96
N GLY A 34 2.35 13.64 5.28
CA GLY A 34 2.54 14.14 3.92
C GLY A 34 2.51 13.09 2.83
N VAL A 35 2.32 11.82 3.17
CA VAL A 35 2.23 10.75 2.19
C VAL A 35 0.84 10.77 1.53
N ILE A 36 0.82 10.58 0.22
CA ILE A 36 -0.43 10.51 -0.56
C ILE A 36 -0.73 9.05 -0.86
N LEU A 37 -1.93 8.61 -0.49
CA LEU A 37 -2.41 7.25 -0.76
C LEU A 37 -3.33 7.26 -1.97
N ARG A 38 -3.00 6.45 -2.98
CA ARG A 38 -3.78 6.34 -4.21
C ARG A 38 -4.01 4.87 -4.57
N VAL A 39 -5.06 4.64 -5.31
CA VAL A 39 -5.39 3.30 -5.83
C VAL A 39 -5.49 3.38 -7.34
N ASP A 40 -4.88 2.43 -8.03
CA ASP A 40 -5.00 2.28 -9.47
C ASP A 40 -5.30 0.82 -9.78
N ASP A 41 -5.69 0.51 -11.00
CA ASP A 41 -6.01 -0.88 -11.37
C ASP A 41 -4.75 -1.74 -11.45
N PHE A 42 -3.71 -1.24 -12.09
CA PHE A 42 -2.45 -1.97 -12.28
C PHE A 42 -1.26 -1.03 -12.15
N PRO A 43 -0.08 -1.56 -11.80
CA PRO A 43 1.15 -0.78 -11.90
C PRO A 43 1.41 -0.36 -13.34
N THR A 44 2.12 0.75 -13.51
CA THR A 44 2.57 1.15 -14.84
C THR A 44 3.66 0.20 -15.34
N ASP A 45 3.90 0.20 -16.63
CA ASP A 45 4.98 -0.61 -17.20
C ASP A 45 6.34 -0.21 -16.62
N GLU A 46 6.55 1.09 -16.38
CA GLU A 46 7.78 1.58 -15.76
C GLU A 46 7.99 0.98 -14.36
N VAL A 47 6.95 0.94 -13.55
CA VAL A 47 7.02 0.35 -12.22
C VAL A 47 7.31 -1.14 -12.31
N LEU A 48 6.63 -1.85 -13.21
CA LEU A 48 6.87 -3.29 -13.39
C LEU A 48 8.32 -3.57 -13.78
N ASP A 49 8.88 -2.76 -14.65
CA ASP A 49 10.28 -2.90 -15.07
C ASP A 49 11.23 -2.63 -13.90
N GLU A 50 11.02 -1.54 -13.18
CA GLU A 50 11.86 -1.18 -12.02
C GLU A 50 11.84 -2.25 -10.94
N MET A 51 10.68 -2.84 -10.69
CA MET A 51 10.51 -3.85 -9.66
C MET A 51 10.84 -5.26 -10.15
N GLN A 52 11.21 -5.40 -11.42
CA GLN A 52 11.52 -6.69 -12.03
C GLN A 52 10.36 -7.68 -11.89
N ALA A 53 9.14 -7.17 -11.98
CA ALA A 53 7.94 -8.00 -11.89
C ALA A 53 7.76 -8.81 -13.17
N GLN A 54 7.39 -10.07 -13.03
CA GLN A 54 7.14 -10.95 -14.17
C GLN A 54 5.74 -10.79 -14.73
N SER A 55 4.82 -10.29 -13.90
CA SER A 55 3.41 -10.11 -14.26
C SER A 55 2.89 -8.85 -13.60
N GLU A 56 1.89 -8.23 -14.23
CA GLU A 56 1.21 -7.07 -13.65
C GLU A 56 0.43 -7.42 -12.36
N PHE A 57 0.22 -8.71 -12.09
CA PHE A 57 -0.43 -9.18 -10.87
C PHE A 57 0.55 -9.42 -9.72
N ASP A 58 1.85 -9.28 -9.93
CA ASP A 58 2.84 -9.59 -8.91
C ASP A 58 2.96 -8.53 -7.82
N LEU A 59 2.51 -7.30 -8.09
CA LEU A 59 2.58 -6.20 -7.14
C LEU A 59 1.19 -5.85 -6.63
N LEU A 60 0.98 -5.96 -5.32
CA LEU A 60 -0.27 -5.55 -4.71
C LEU A 60 -0.23 -4.09 -4.26
N GLY A 61 0.95 -3.57 -4.00
CA GLY A 61 1.15 -2.20 -3.61
C GLY A 61 2.60 -1.76 -3.79
N LEU A 62 2.83 -0.47 -3.60
CA LEU A 62 4.16 0.11 -3.75
C LEU A 62 4.27 1.41 -2.97
N PHE A 63 5.35 1.57 -2.23
CA PHE A 63 5.69 2.85 -1.62
C PHE A 63 6.71 3.54 -2.52
N GLN A 64 6.34 4.69 -3.08
CA GLN A 64 7.25 5.52 -3.85
C GLN A 64 7.73 6.65 -2.96
N GLY A 65 8.87 6.43 -2.33
CA GLY A 65 9.51 7.43 -1.52
C GLY A 65 10.82 7.84 -2.15
N ILE A 66 11.23 9.05 -1.83
CA ILE A 66 12.54 9.51 -2.24
C ILE A 66 13.48 9.23 -1.09
N GLY A 67 14.32 8.23 -1.25
CA GLY A 67 15.32 7.89 -0.23
C GLY A 67 16.27 9.05 -0.04
N LEU A 68 16.63 9.31 1.20
CA LEU A 68 17.56 10.40 1.54
C LEU A 68 18.85 10.37 0.71
N PRO A 69 19.47 9.21 0.48
CA PRO A 69 20.70 9.18 -0.33
C PRO A 69 20.53 9.61 -1.78
N HIS A 70 19.29 9.62 -2.26
CA HIS A 70 18.99 9.96 -3.65
C HIS A 70 18.43 11.36 -3.82
N GLN A 71 18.29 12.11 -2.75
CA GLN A 71 17.73 13.46 -2.79
C GLN A 71 18.82 14.47 -3.12
N SER A 72 19.29 14.44 -4.35
CA SER A 72 20.28 15.41 -4.80
C SER A 72 19.68 16.51 -5.65
N SER A 73 18.41 16.40 -6.02
CA SER A 73 17.72 17.35 -6.88
C SER A 73 16.62 18.06 -6.10
N GLN A 74 16.50 19.37 -6.28
CA GLN A 74 15.42 20.14 -5.65
C GLN A 74 14.04 19.70 -6.15
N ASP A 75 13.95 19.27 -7.40
CA ASP A 75 12.70 18.81 -7.97
C ASP A 75 12.23 17.54 -7.27
N ILE A 76 13.18 16.62 -7.01
CA ILE A 76 12.88 15.40 -6.29
C ILE A 76 12.43 15.71 -4.86
N ALA A 77 13.08 16.66 -4.19
CA ALA A 77 12.74 17.04 -2.82
C ALA A 77 11.33 17.63 -2.68
N ARG A 78 10.75 18.10 -3.79
CA ARG A 78 9.39 18.69 -3.79
C ARG A 78 8.31 17.64 -4.05
N MET A 79 8.67 16.45 -4.50
CA MET A 79 7.69 15.40 -4.80
C MET A 79 7.26 14.72 -3.51
N PRO A 80 5.95 14.56 -3.27
CA PRO A 80 5.49 13.87 -2.09
C PRO A 80 5.80 12.37 -2.19
N ASN A 81 5.91 11.74 -1.03
CA ASN A 81 5.92 10.29 -0.98
C ASN A 81 4.52 9.77 -1.31
N MET A 82 4.46 8.66 -1.99
CA MET A 82 3.20 8.07 -2.44
C MET A 82 3.11 6.62 -1.99
N ILE A 83 1.91 6.20 -1.62
CA ILE A 83 1.60 4.78 -1.45
C ILE A 83 0.57 4.44 -2.51
N TRP A 84 0.90 3.44 -3.31
CA TRP A 84 0.00 2.92 -4.33
C TRP A 84 -0.54 1.57 -3.90
N LEU A 85 -1.84 1.36 -4.10
CA LEU A 85 -2.44 0.04 -4.04
C LEU A 85 -2.97 -0.28 -5.42
N TYR A 86 -2.83 -1.53 -5.82
CA TYR A 86 -3.24 -1.97 -7.15
C TYR A 86 -4.45 -2.88 -7.05
N ARG A 87 -5.58 -2.37 -7.51
CA ARG A 87 -6.88 -2.99 -7.32
C ARG A 87 -6.97 -4.40 -7.90
N ARG A 88 -6.56 -4.58 -9.16
CA ARG A 88 -6.71 -5.88 -9.81
C ARG A 88 -5.81 -6.95 -9.21
N PRO A 89 -4.53 -6.68 -8.93
CA PRO A 89 -3.70 -7.64 -8.19
C PRO A 89 -4.25 -7.99 -6.81
N ILE A 90 -4.77 -7.01 -6.07
CA ILE A 90 -5.36 -7.26 -4.76
C ILE A 90 -6.60 -8.15 -4.88
N LEU A 91 -7.48 -7.87 -5.85
CA LEU A 91 -8.68 -8.68 -6.06
C LEU A 91 -8.33 -10.11 -6.49
N ASP A 92 -7.30 -10.27 -7.32
CA ASP A 92 -6.82 -11.58 -7.73
C ASP A 92 -6.30 -12.38 -6.53
N TYR A 93 -5.51 -11.74 -5.68
CA TYR A 93 -5.02 -12.37 -4.45
C TYR A 93 -6.19 -12.76 -3.55
N TRP A 94 -7.15 -11.87 -3.37
CA TRP A 94 -8.32 -12.12 -2.54
C TRP A 94 -9.13 -13.31 -3.03
N ALA A 95 -9.28 -13.46 -4.35
CA ALA A 95 -10.03 -14.57 -4.93
C ALA A 95 -9.40 -15.94 -4.63
N GLU A 96 -8.09 -15.97 -4.39
CA GLU A 96 -7.34 -17.21 -4.18
C GLU A 96 -7.04 -17.52 -2.71
N HIS A 97 -7.36 -16.60 -1.79
CA HIS A 97 -7.01 -16.75 -0.38
C HIS A 97 -8.25 -16.63 0.50
N ASP A 98 -8.19 -17.30 1.63
CA ASP A 98 -9.28 -17.28 2.61
C ASP A 98 -9.07 -16.17 3.64
N GLU A 99 -9.10 -14.93 3.17
CA GLU A 99 -8.93 -13.72 3.99
C GLU A 99 -9.96 -12.69 3.58
N THR A 100 -10.30 -11.80 4.51
CA THR A 100 -11.16 -10.67 4.14
C THR A 100 -10.39 -9.66 3.32
N LEU A 101 -11.08 -8.98 2.43
CA LEU A 101 -10.46 -7.95 1.60
C LEU A 101 -9.84 -6.84 2.46
N GLY A 102 -10.53 -6.42 3.52
CA GLY A 102 -10.00 -5.41 4.43
C GLY A 102 -8.70 -5.83 5.09
N HIS A 103 -8.58 -7.11 5.47
CA HIS A 103 -7.35 -7.65 6.04
C HIS A 103 -6.19 -7.56 5.03
N ILE A 104 -6.46 -7.94 3.78
CA ILE A 104 -5.44 -7.89 2.73
C ILE A 104 -4.96 -6.46 2.51
N VAL A 105 -5.89 -5.51 2.37
CA VAL A 105 -5.55 -4.09 2.17
C VAL A 105 -4.71 -3.58 3.34
N ARG A 106 -5.11 -3.88 4.57
CA ARG A 106 -4.36 -3.48 5.77
C ARG A 106 -2.96 -4.06 5.76
N HIS A 107 -2.83 -5.34 5.44
CA HIS A 107 -1.53 -6.02 5.38
C HIS A 107 -0.61 -5.35 4.34
N VAL A 108 -1.12 -5.08 3.15
CA VAL A 108 -0.33 -4.43 2.10
C VAL A 108 0.13 -3.05 2.55
N LEU A 109 -0.77 -2.25 3.12
CA LEU A 109 -0.40 -0.92 3.63
C LEU A 109 0.71 -0.99 4.66
N ILE A 110 0.56 -1.84 5.67
CA ILE A 110 1.54 -1.96 6.75
C ILE A 110 2.89 -2.40 6.22
N HIS A 111 2.91 -3.37 5.31
CA HIS A 111 4.17 -3.91 4.81
C HIS A 111 4.89 -2.96 3.86
N GLU A 112 4.17 -2.27 2.98
CA GLU A 112 4.81 -1.30 2.09
C GLU A 112 5.38 -0.12 2.86
N ILE A 113 4.62 0.41 3.80
CA ILE A 113 5.09 1.50 4.65
C ILE A 113 6.24 1.02 5.55
N GLY A 114 6.05 -0.12 6.20
CA GLY A 114 7.04 -0.65 7.13
C GLY A 114 8.38 -0.92 6.48
N HIS A 115 8.38 -1.56 5.31
CA HIS A 115 9.61 -1.82 4.58
C HIS A 115 10.32 -0.53 4.19
N HIS A 116 9.58 0.48 3.76
CA HIS A 116 10.19 1.76 3.39
C HIS A 116 10.91 2.41 4.57
N PHE A 117 10.33 2.33 5.76
CA PHE A 117 10.91 2.93 6.98
C PHE A 117 11.81 1.97 7.76
N GLY A 118 12.11 0.81 7.20
CA GLY A 118 13.06 -0.12 7.80
C GLY A 118 12.56 -0.90 9.00
N LEU A 119 11.25 -1.05 9.14
CA LEU A 119 10.68 -1.82 10.24
C LEU A 119 10.92 -3.32 10.03
N SER A 120 11.14 -4.04 11.13
CA SER A 120 11.30 -5.49 11.08
C SER A 120 9.94 -6.18 10.86
N ASP A 121 9.98 -7.45 10.45
CA ASP A 121 8.78 -8.25 10.34
C ASP A 121 8.06 -8.35 11.69
N ALA A 122 8.80 -8.47 12.79
CA ALA A 122 8.22 -8.51 14.13
C ALA A 122 7.49 -7.20 14.47
N ASP A 123 8.08 -6.06 14.10
CA ASP A 123 7.45 -4.76 14.31
C ASP A 123 6.13 -4.67 13.52
N MET A 124 6.14 -5.12 12.27
CA MET A 124 4.95 -5.06 11.42
C MET A 124 3.86 -6.00 11.91
N GLU A 125 4.22 -7.18 12.40
CA GLU A 125 3.25 -8.10 13.01
C GLU A 125 2.58 -7.48 14.24
N THR A 126 3.35 -6.79 15.06
CA THR A 126 2.82 -6.10 16.24
C THR A 126 1.83 -5.00 15.82
N ILE A 127 2.17 -4.24 14.79
CA ILE A 127 1.29 -3.20 14.27
C ILE A 127 -0.01 -3.81 13.77
N GLU A 128 0.05 -4.90 13.01
CA GLU A 128 -1.14 -5.59 12.52
C GLU A 128 -2.02 -6.10 13.66
N ALA A 129 -1.42 -6.65 14.69
CA ALA A 129 -2.15 -7.16 15.83
C ALA A 129 -2.90 -6.05 16.58
N ASN A 130 -2.36 -4.83 16.58
CA ASN A 130 -2.95 -3.69 17.29
C ASN A 130 -3.85 -2.84 16.38
N ALA A 131 -3.90 -3.13 15.10
CA ALA A 131 -4.68 -2.34 14.15
C ALA A 131 -6.17 -2.71 14.14
N GLY A 132 -6.56 -3.59 15.01
CA GLY A 132 -7.95 -3.91 15.27
C GLY A 132 -8.79 -4.24 14.12
#